data_efb19f672e148585a97436b8830b5ed2
#
_entry.id   efb19f672e148585a97436b8830b5ed2
#
_cell.length_a   1.000
_cell.length_b   1.000
_cell.length_c   1.000
_cell.angle_alpha   90.00
_cell.angle_beta   90.00
_cell.angle_gamma   90.00
#
_symmetry.space_group_name_H-M   'P 1'
#
loop_
_entity.id
_entity.type
_entity.pdbx_description
1 polymer ?
#
loop_
_entity_poly.entity_id
_entity_poly.type
_entity_poly.pdbx_seq_one_letter_code
_entity_poly.pdbx_strand_id
1 'polypeptide(L)'
;MINAFEEEIGSAVENAITNKLKDGILKLDSFLQSLPKEIPVDDNASLNVSFVENPLLSSSSIEFDINGLFTERKKVPVPKHYWHTWQPSVFCSDQSKMLGISLDEAVFNSASALYYDVSFENYVEH
;
A
#
# COMPACT_ATOMS: atom_id res chain seq x y z
N MET A 1 -2.44 21.42 -48.08
CA MET A 1 -3.77 21.36 -47.42
C MET A 1 -3.98 20.06 -46.64
N ILE A 2 -3.50 18.89 -47.12
CA ILE A 2 -3.63 17.58 -46.42
C ILE A 2 -2.82 17.54 -45.12
N ASN A 3 -1.59 18.07 -45.10
CA ASN A 3 -0.72 18.05 -43.92
C ASN A 3 -1.25 18.85 -42.70
N ALA A 4 -1.92 19.98 -42.96
CA ALA A 4 -2.49 20.79 -41.87
C ALA A 4 -3.69 20.08 -41.18
N PHE A 5 -4.43 19.26 -41.97
CA PHE A 5 -5.56 18.49 -41.42
C PHE A 5 -5.09 17.28 -40.59
N GLU A 6 -3.99 16.65 -41.01
CA GLU A 6 -3.35 15.54 -40.25
C GLU A 6 -2.75 16.03 -38.92
N GLU A 7 -2.10 17.21 -38.93
CA GLU A 7 -1.58 17.81 -37.70
C GLU A 7 -2.69 18.20 -36.72
N GLU A 8 -3.82 18.74 -37.20
CA GLU A 8 -4.94 19.15 -36.38
C GLU A 8 -5.66 17.93 -35.78
N ILE A 9 -5.83 16.85 -36.54
CA ILE A 9 -6.39 15.59 -36.02
C ILE A 9 -5.42 14.95 -35.01
N GLY A 10 -4.12 14.90 -35.31
CA GLY A 10 -3.10 14.36 -34.41
C GLY A 10 -3.11 15.09 -33.05
N SER A 11 -3.09 16.41 -33.07
CA SER A 11 -3.16 17.23 -31.85
C SER A 11 -4.46 17.02 -31.06
N ALA A 12 -5.60 16.91 -31.74
CA ALA A 12 -6.90 16.63 -31.08
C ALA A 12 -6.90 15.27 -30.40
N VAL A 13 -6.35 14.24 -31.03
CA VAL A 13 -6.24 12.88 -30.47
C VAL A 13 -5.29 12.86 -29.28
N GLU A 14 -4.11 13.46 -29.40
CA GLU A 14 -3.17 13.58 -28.28
C GLU A 14 -3.77 14.29 -27.07
N ASN A 15 -4.46 15.38 -27.27
CA ASN A 15 -5.14 16.11 -26.20
C ASN A 15 -6.25 15.28 -25.56
N ALA A 16 -7.02 14.53 -26.35
CA ALA A 16 -8.08 13.66 -25.84
C ALA A 16 -7.49 12.51 -24.99
N ILE A 17 -6.41 11.88 -25.44
CA ILE A 17 -5.69 10.83 -24.71
C ILE A 17 -5.11 11.40 -23.42
N THR A 18 -4.42 12.54 -23.48
CA THR A 18 -3.81 13.18 -22.32
C THR A 18 -4.85 13.54 -21.25
N ASN A 19 -5.99 14.08 -21.65
CA ASN A 19 -7.08 14.41 -20.73
C ASN A 19 -7.68 13.16 -20.09
N LYS A 20 -7.89 12.09 -20.85
CA LYS A 20 -8.39 10.81 -20.31
C LYS A 20 -7.41 10.16 -19.36
N LEU A 21 -6.11 10.23 -19.63
CA LEU A 21 -5.07 9.76 -18.72
C LEU A 21 -5.04 10.57 -17.42
N LYS A 22 -5.10 11.90 -17.50
CA LYS A 22 -5.19 12.76 -16.31
C LYS A 22 -6.41 12.42 -15.45
N ASP A 23 -7.57 12.27 -16.06
CA ASP A 23 -8.80 11.86 -15.36
C ASP A 23 -8.63 10.50 -14.69
N GLY A 24 -8.02 9.54 -15.37
CA GLY A 24 -7.74 8.21 -14.84
C GLY A 24 -6.80 8.26 -13.63
N ILE A 25 -5.72 9.04 -13.73
CA ILE A 25 -4.75 9.22 -12.64
C ILE A 25 -5.40 9.89 -11.43
N LEU A 26 -6.19 10.95 -11.63
CA LEU A 26 -6.90 11.64 -10.53
C LEU A 26 -7.91 10.73 -9.84
N LYS A 27 -8.61 9.88 -10.59
CA LYS A 27 -9.53 8.90 -10.01
C LYS A 27 -8.80 7.83 -9.21
N LEU A 28 -7.67 7.35 -9.72
CA LEU A 28 -6.82 6.40 -9.01
C LEU A 28 -6.26 7.00 -7.72
N ASP A 29 -5.75 8.24 -7.76
CA ASP A 29 -5.26 8.95 -6.60
C ASP A 29 -6.36 9.13 -5.53
N SER A 30 -7.54 9.58 -5.94
CA SER A 30 -8.69 9.71 -5.03
C SER A 30 -9.11 8.37 -4.44
N PHE A 31 -9.07 7.30 -5.22
CA PHE A 31 -9.35 5.94 -4.73
C PHE A 31 -8.33 5.49 -3.68
N LEU A 32 -7.03 5.66 -3.97
CA LEU A 32 -5.96 5.29 -3.05
C LEU A 32 -6.03 6.07 -1.74
N GLN A 33 -6.36 7.38 -1.80
CA GLN A 33 -6.56 8.21 -0.62
C GLN A 33 -7.81 7.83 0.20
N SER A 34 -8.81 7.22 -0.43
CA SER A 34 -10.03 6.76 0.24
C SER A 34 -9.90 5.42 0.93
N LEU A 35 -8.81 4.69 0.70
CA LEU A 35 -8.59 3.39 1.33
C LEU A 35 -8.43 3.54 2.86
N PRO A 36 -9.00 2.60 3.64
CA PRO A 36 -8.80 2.62 5.09
C PRO A 36 -7.32 2.45 5.41
N LYS A 37 -6.83 3.19 6.40
CA LYS A 37 -5.44 3.07 6.87
C LYS A 37 -5.22 1.85 7.74
N GLU A 38 -6.29 1.32 8.33
CA GLU A 38 -6.28 0.15 9.18
C GLU A 38 -7.42 -0.78 8.81
N ILE A 39 -7.13 -2.07 8.74
CA ILE A 39 -8.12 -3.12 8.53
C ILE A 39 -8.24 -3.93 9.81
N PRO A 40 -9.41 -4.01 10.45
CA PRO A 40 -9.60 -4.84 11.61
C PRO A 40 -9.44 -6.33 11.22
N VAL A 41 -8.59 -7.03 11.96
CA VAL A 41 -8.35 -8.47 11.79
C VAL A 41 -9.21 -9.27 12.75
N ASP A 42 -9.23 -8.84 14.02
CA ASP A 42 -10.10 -9.37 15.06
C ASP A 42 -10.46 -8.28 16.10
N ASP A 43 -10.99 -8.67 17.27
CA ASP A 43 -11.40 -7.74 18.30
C ASP A 43 -10.22 -6.99 18.96
N ASN A 44 -9.02 -7.53 18.88
CA ASN A 44 -7.83 -6.99 19.54
C ASN A 44 -6.82 -6.41 18.55
N ALA A 45 -6.84 -6.84 17.28
CA ALA A 45 -5.83 -6.55 16.29
C ALA A 45 -6.38 -5.82 15.06
N SER A 46 -5.61 -4.89 14.56
CA SER A 46 -5.78 -4.26 13.24
C SER A 46 -4.49 -4.38 12.44
N LEU A 47 -4.60 -4.47 11.12
CA LEU A 47 -3.48 -4.41 10.20
C LEU A 47 -3.36 -2.98 9.66
N ASN A 48 -2.20 -2.37 9.83
CA ASN A 48 -1.91 -1.05 9.26
C ASN A 48 -1.61 -1.21 7.75
N VAL A 49 -2.49 -0.68 6.91
CA VAL A 49 -2.36 -0.73 5.45
C VAL A 49 -2.06 0.64 4.84
N SER A 50 -1.54 1.56 5.64
CA SER A 50 -1.10 2.87 5.12
C SER A 50 0.09 2.72 4.19
N PHE A 51 0.13 3.55 3.14
CA PHE A 51 1.29 3.64 2.27
C PHE A 51 2.47 4.28 3.03
N VAL A 52 3.64 3.68 2.88
CA VAL A 52 4.89 4.18 3.47
C VAL A 52 5.50 5.23 2.57
N GLU A 53 5.45 4.98 1.27
CA GLU A 53 5.98 5.87 0.23
C GLU A 53 4.98 6.04 -0.92
N ASN A 54 5.31 6.97 -1.82
CA ASN A 54 4.53 7.13 -3.05
C ASN A 54 4.67 5.90 -3.95
N PRO A 55 3.60 5.49 -4.62
CA PRO A 55 3.65 4.39 -5.57
C PRO A 55 4.73 4.61 -6.66
N LEU A 56 5.49 3.56 -6.94
CA LEU A 56 6.48 3.57 -8.01
C LEU A 56 5.87 2.99 -9.28
N LEU A 57 5.92 3.78 -10.35
CA LEU A 57 5.47 3.35 -11.67
C LEU A 57 6.68 3.00 -12.54
N SER A 58 6.64 1.83 -13.13
CA SER A 58 7.55 1.42 -14.19
C SER A 58 6.81 1.26 -15.52
N SER A 59 7.51 0.84 -16.57
CA SER A 59 6.89 0.60 -17.87
C SER A 59 5.87 -0.53 -17.91
N SER A 60 5.92 -1.46 -16.93
CA SER A 60 5.09 -2.67 -16.90
C SER A 60 4.53 -3.03 -15.55
N SER A 61 4.85 -2.28 -14.50
CA SER A 61 4.40 -2.57 -13.13
C SER A 61 4.11 -1.30 -12.33
N ILE A 62 3.27 -1.45 -11.33
CA ILE A 62 3.04 -0.46 -10.28
C ILE A 62 3.39 -1.16 -8.97
N GLU A 63 4.19 -0.50 -8.14
CA GLU A 63 4.62 -0.99 -6.84
C GLU A 63 4.05 -0.10 -5.74
N PHE A 64 3.58 -0.73 -4.67
CA PHE A 64 3.05 -0.07 -3.49
C PHE A 64 3.78 -0.59 -2.25
N ASP A 65 4.38 0.32 -1.51
CA ASP A 65 4.92 0.01 -0.19
C ASP A 65 3.87 0.27 0.87
N ILE A 66 3.48 -0.79 1.56
CA ILE A 66 2.44 -0.76 2.60
C ILE A 66 3.09 -1.10 3.95
N ASN A 67 2.69 -0.41 5.00
CA ASN A 67 3.24 -0.60 6.34
C ASN A 67 3.16 -2.07 6.82
N GLY A 68 1.99 -2.70 6.72
CA GLY A 68 1.78 -4.12 7.00
C GLY A 68 1.93 -4.54 8.47
N LEU A 69 2.18 -3.62 9.40
CA LEU A 69 2.33 -3.99 10.81
C LEU A 69 0.97 -4.20 11.50
N PHE A 70 0.95 -5.18 12.40
CA PHE A 70 -0.20 -5.38 13.28
C PHE A 70 -0.16 -4.37 14.43
N THR A 71 -1.33 -3.79 14.72
CA THR A 71 -1.53 -2.78 15.77
C THR A 71 -2.67 -3.21 16.68
N GLU A 72 -2.59 -2.84 17.96
CA GLU A 72 -3.62 -3.13 18.94
C GLU A 72 -4.83 -2.20 18.76
N ARG A 73 -6.04 -2.75 18.75
CA ARG A 73 -7.31 -1.97 18.63
C ARG A 73 -7.72 -1.30 19.91
N LYS A 74 -7.48 -1.93 21.05
CA LYS A 74 -7.76 -1.36 22.37
C LYS A 74 -6.61 -0.43 22.73
N LYS A 75 -6.87 0.87 22.67
CA LYS A 75 -5.91 1.93 22.93
C LYS A 75 -5.44 1.94 24.40
N VAL A 76 -4.41 1.19 24.67
CA VAL A 76 -3.48 1.55 25.74
C VAL A 76 -2.21 2.03 25.02
N PRO A 77 -1.76 3.28 25.19
CA PRO A 77 -0.54 3.73 24.57
C PRO A 77 0.64 3.06 25.29
N VAL A 78 0.96 1.85 24.88
CA VAL A 78 2.21 1.22 25.25
C VAL A 78 3.26 1.71 24.26
N PRO A 79 4.29 2.44 24.66
CA PRO A 79 5.37 2.82 23.77
C PRO A 79 6.20 1.57 23.44
N LYS A 80 5.74 0.78 22.49
CA LYS A 80 6.53 -0.34 21.98
C LYS A 80 7.50 0.23 20.94
N HIS A 81 8.75 0.36 21.33
CA HIS A 81 9.85 0.65 20.45
C HIS A 81 10.09 -0.55 19.54
N TYR A 82 9.28 -0.69 18.49
CA TYR A 82 9.66 -1.53 17.37
C TYR A 82 10.60 -0.70 16.51
N TRP A 83 11.89 -1.01 16.60
CA TRP A 83 12.90 -0.47 15.69
C TRP A 83 12.65 -1.06 14.30
N HIS A 84 11.93 -0.32 13.51
CA HIS A 84 11.78 -0.62 12.09
C HIS A 84 13.10 -0.27 11.43
N THR A 85 13.98 -1.25 11.27
CA THR A 85 15.08 -1.10 10.33
C THR A 85 14.47 -1.25 8.95
N TRP A 86 14.23 -0.12 8.29
CA TRP A 86 13.71 -0.09 6.94
C TRP A 86 14.68 -0.86 6.04
N GLN A 87 14.29 -2.01 5.57
CA GLN A 87 15.02 -2.73 4.54
C GLN A 87 14.36 -2.43 3.20
N PRO A 88 15.15 -2.12 2.15
CA PRO A 88 14.59 -1.89 0.84
C PRO A 88 13.80 -3.12 0.40
N SER A 89 12.59 -2.88 -0.09
CA SER A 89 11.71 -3.94 -0.60
C SER A 89 12.43 -4.79 -1.63
N VAL A 90 12.33 -6.10 -1.47
CA VAL A 90 12.86 -7.05 -2.46
C VAL A 90 11.90 -7.04 -3.65
N PHE A 91 12.37 -6.51 -4.77
CA PHE A 91 11.59 -6.48 -6.00
C PHE A 91 11.19 -7.89 -6.43
N CYS A 92 9.91 -8.10 -6.70
CA CYS A 92 9.45 -9.30 -7.39
C CYS A 92 9.96 -9.27 -8.83
N SER A 93 11.04 -10.02 -9.11
CA SER A 93 11.70 -10.02 -10.42
C SER A 93 11.02 -10.89 -11.47
N ASP A 94 9.99 -11.65 -11.10
CA ASP A 94 9.29 -12.55 -12.02
C ASP A 94 8.22 -11.81 -12.81
N GLN A 95 8.59 -11.32 -14.00
CA GLN A 95 7.69 -10.62 -14.94
C GLN A 95 6.59 -11.52 -15.54
N SER A 96 6.62 -12.83 -15.28
CA SER A 96 5.57 -13.75 -15.74
C SER A 96 4.32 -13.72 -14.88
N LYS A 97 4.38 -13.09 -13.70
CA LYS A 97 3.28 -12.99 -12.73
C LYS A 97 2.55 -11.66 -12.84
N MET A 98 1.23 -11.72 -12.71
CA MET A 98 0.38 -10.52 -12.69
C MET A 98 0.45 -9.77 -11.35
N LEU A 99 0.73 -10.49 -10.26
CA LEU A 99 0.81 -9.95 -8.90
C LEU A 99 1.98 -10.58 -8.17
N GLY A 100 2.79 -9.77 -7.53
CA GLY A 100 3.84 -10.18 -6.60
C GLY A 100 3.62 -9.50 -5.25
N ILE A 101 3.78 -10.24 -4.16
CA ILE A 101 3.71 -9.73 -2.80
C ILE A 101 4.99 -10.12 -2.08
N SER A 102 5.72 -9.13 -1.55
CA SER A 102 6.87 -9.34 -0.67
C SER A 102 6.47 -8.96 0.75
N LEU A 103 6.75 -9.84 1.71
CA LEU A 103 6.45 -9.62 3.12
C LEU A 103 7.76 -9.51 3.91
N ASP A 104 7.91 -8.40 4.64
CA ASP A 104 8.99 -8.23 5.60
C ASP A 104 8.73 -9.07 6.86
N GLU A 105 9.80 -9.56 7.51
CA GLU A 105 9.68 -10.31 8.76
C GLU A 105 9.05 -9.50 9.90
N ALA A 106 9.14 -8.17 9.85
CA ALA A 106 8.52 -7.27 10.82
C ALA A 106 7.00 -7.45 10.89
N VAL A 107 6.34 -7.83 9.78
CA VAL A 107 4.92 -8.15 9.75
C VAL A 107 4.60 -9.29 10.70
N PHE A 108 5.35 -10.39 10.59
CA PHE A 108 5.19 -11.57 11.45
C PHE A 108 5.58 -11.31 12.90
N ASN A 109 6.66 -10.55 13.10
CA ASN A 109 7.13 -10.18 14.42
C ASN A 109 6.11 -9.29 15.15
N SER A 110 5.49 -8.33 14.46
CA SER A 110 4.45 -7.49 15.05
C SER A 110 3.19 -8.28 15.43
N ALA A 111 2.76 -9.22 14.58
CA ALA A 111 1.66 -10.12 14.89
C ALA A 111 1.97 -10.99 16.11
N SER A 112 3.15 -11.64 16.12
CA SER A 112 3.57 -12.51 17.21
C SER A 112 3.64 -11.77 18.54
N ALA A 113 4.19 -10.55 18.56
CA ALA A 113 4.28 -9.74 19.76
C ALA A 113 2.89 -9.37 20.29
N LEU A 114 1.99 -8.97 19.41
CA LEU A 114 0.64 -8.57 19.79
C LEU A 114 -0.13 -9.74 20.42
N TYR A 115 -0.13 -10.89 19.77
CA TYR A 115 -0.86 -12.07 20.25
C TYR A 115 -0.21 -12.72 21.48
N TYR A 116 1.10 -12.59 21.63
CA TYR A 116 1.80 -13.05 22.84
C TYR A 116 1.40 -12.21 24.07
N ASP A 117 1.41 -10.89 23.94
CA ASP A 117 1.03 -9.98 25.03
C ASP A 117 -0.44 -10.16 25.43
N VAL A 118 -1.35 -10.28 24.48
CA VAL A 118 -2.78 -10.52 24.75
C VAL A 118 -3.01 -11.85 25.48
N SER A 119 -2.21 -12.87 25.18
CA SER A 119 -2.28 -14.16 25.89
C SER A 119 -1.84 -14.04 27.34
N PHE A 120 -0.89 -13.19 27.65
CA PHE A 120 -0.37 -13.02 29.02
C PHE A 120 -1.35 -12.25 29.91
N GLU A 121 -2.02 -11.22 29.39
CA GLU A 121 -3.02 -10.46 30.16
C GLU A 121 -4.20 -11.33 30.60
N ASN A 122 -4.66 -12.24 29.74
CA ASN A 122 -5.74 -13.16 30.05
C ASN A 122 -5.37 -14.24 31.10
N TYR A 123 -4.09 -14.48 31.35
CA TYR A 123 -3.61 -15.45 32.36
C TYR A 123 -3.43 -14.82 33.75
N VAL A 124 -3.36 -13.51 33.86
CA VAL A 124 -3.13 -12.79 35.12
C VAL A 124 -4.44 -12.42 35.84
N GLU A 125 -5.59 -12.46 35.15
CA GLU A 125 -6.91 -12.14 35.70
C GLU A 125 -7.68 -13.35 36.31
N HIS A 126 -7.04 -14.51 36.46
CA HIS A 126 -7.56 -15.69 37.14
C HIS A 126 -6.61 -16.11 38.28
#